data_5209fa9ea471394ce93ea82c357624f3
#
_entry.id   5209fa9ea471394ce93ea82c357624f3
#
_cell.length_a   1.000
_cell.length_b   1.000
_cell.length_c   1.000
_cell.angle_alpha   90.00
_cell.angle_beta   90.00
_cell.angle_gamma   90.00
#
_symmetry.space_group_name_H-M   'P 1'
#
loop_
_entity.id
_entity.type
_entity.pdbx_description
1 polymer ?
#
loop_
_entity_poly.entity_id
_entity_poly.type
_entity_poly.pdbx_seq_one_letter_code
_entity_poly.pdbx_strand_id
1 'polypeptide(L)'
;MTAKSRYDRLSSDRSQFLNTARQAADLTLPYLIREDEVYTKGSLKLTTPWQSVGAKGVVTLASKLMLALLPPQTSFFKLQVNDINLPQELGPEIRSELDLSFAKIERTIMEAIAASGDRVVVHQALKHLVVAGNALIYMGKDGLKLYPLNRFVVDRDGNGNVIEIVTKETISKKLLKLEYPGYELSEPNSPVDNASRHDDECDIYTHVVLDNNRWIWHQEVEDKILPKSMGKAPIDANPWLVLRFNHVDGEVYGRGRVEEFIGDLKSLEALSQALVEGSAAAAKVVFTVSPSSTTKPATLAKAGNGAIIQGRPDDIGVVQVGKTADFQTAYQMVGTLSQRLSEAFLILNVRQSERTTAEEVRMTQLELEQQLGGLFSLLTVEFLVPYLNRKLNVAQKTGEIPRLPKGGIVKPTIVAGINALGRGQDRESLAQFLTVIAQTMGPEALQTYINPEEVVKRLAAAQGIDVLNLVKSMQELQQEQQAAMQQQQQMAVTQQAGQLAAVEQKREQAEMQMMAAQAQQLPPTE
;
A
#
# COMPACT_ATOMS: atom_id res chain seq x y z
N MET A 1 -33.26 11.90 16.29
CA MET A 1 -31.96 12.47 16.74
C MET A 1 -31.27 12.95 15.49
N THR A 2 -30.81 14.20 15.42
CA THR A 2 -30.15 14.73 14.23
C THR A 2 -28.71 14.24 14.12
N ALA A 3 -28.14 14.20 12.93
CA ALA A 3 -26.75 13.77 12.70
C ALA A 3 -25.76 14.61 13.52
N LYS A 4 -26.00 15.93 13.63
CA LYS A 4 -25.23 16.84 14.48
C LYS A 4 -25.26 16.41 15.95
N SER A 5 -26.45 16.21 16.53
CA SER A 5 -26.60 15.81 17.93
C SER A 5 -25.91 14.46 18.21
N ARG A 6 -25.94 13.55 17.24
CA ARG A 6 -25.25 12.27 17.36
C ARG A 6 -23.73 12.43 17.27
N TYR A 7 -23.24 13.27 16.35
CA TYR A 7 -21.82 13.61 16.26
C TYR A 7 -21.29 14.20 17.57
N ASP A 8 -22.01 15.18 18.15
CA ASP A 8 -21.60 15.86 19.37
C ASP A 8 -21.51 14.88 20.55
N ARG A 9 -22.47 13.95 20.66
CA ARG A 9 -22.44 12.91 21.68
C ARG A 9 -21.23 11.97 21.54
N LEU A 10 -20.98 11.43 20.35
CA LEU A 10 -19.87 10.52 20.11
C LEU A 10 -18.50 11.22 20.11
N SER A 11 -18.47 12.53 19.91
CA SER A 11 -17.23 13.31 19.92
C SER A 11 -16.62 13.40 21.34
N SER A 12 -17.43 13.30 22.38
CA SER A 12 -16.93 13.26 23.76
C SER A 12 -16.09 12.00 24.01
N ASP A 13 -16.53 10.85 23.52
CA ASP A 13 -15.81 9.57 23.65
C ASP A 13 -14.51 9.57 22.84
N ARG A 14 -14.50 10.26 21.70
CA ARG A 14 -13.31 10.45 20.84
C ARG A 14 -12.27 11.39 21.44
N SER A 15 -12.67 12.31 22.33
CA SER A 15 -11.86 13.46 22.75
C SER A 15 -10.47 13.09 23.28
N GLN A 16 -10.36 12.05 24.08
CA GLN A 16 -9.10 11.56 24.63
C GLN A 16 -8.15 11.07 23.51
N PHE A 17 -8.66 10.26 22.58
CA PHE A 17 -7.88 9.75 21.45
C PHE A 17 -7.44 10.88 20.52
N LEU A 18 -8.29 11.87 20.29
CA LEU A 18 -7.96 13.02 19.46
C LEU A 18 -6.86 13.90 20.10
N ASN A 19 -6.89 14.10 21.43
CA ASN A 19 -5.84 14.85 22.12
C ASN A 19 -4.49 14.14 22.06
N THR A 20 -4.46 12.82 22.23
CA THR A 20 -3.24 12.01 22.06
C THR A 20 -2.74 12.07 20.62
N ALA A 21 -3.66 11.98 19.65
CA ALA A 21 -3.32 12.07 18.23
C ALA A 21 -2.75 13.44 17.82
N ARG A 22 -3.24 14.54 18.41
CA ARG A 22 -2.67 15.90 18.21
C ARG A 22 -1.25 15.96 18.75
N GLN A 23 -1.01 15.51 19.99
CA GLN A 23 0.34 15.46 20.55
C GLN A 23 1.31 14.61 19.70
N ALA A 24 0.82 13.47 19.20
CA ALA A 24 1.58 12.61 18.30
C ALA A 24 1.90 13.30 16.96
N ALA A 25 0.93 14.05 16.41
CA ALA A 25 1.11 14.82 15.18
C ALA A 25 2.13 15.95 15.38
N ASP A 26 2.05 16.71 16.49
CA ASP A 26 2.96 17.81 16.80
C ASP A 26 4.42 17.36 16.89
N LEU A 27 4.66 16.14 17.37
CA LEU A 27 5.99 15.54 17.47
C LEU A 27 6.47 14.86 16.16
N THR A 28 5.61 14.75 15.15
CA THR A 28 5.94 14.06 13.89
C THR A 28 5.58 14.88 12.66
N LEU A 29 4.31 14.88 12.28
CA LEU A 29 3.77 15.56 11.10
C LEU A 29 2.58 16.46 11.51
N PRO A 30 2.82 17.69 11.97
CA PRO A 30 1.79 18.56 12.55
C PRO A 30 0.62 18.86 11.61
N TYR A 31 0.83 18.78 10.29
CA TYR A 31 -0.20 19.04 9.29
C TYR A 31 -1.29 17.94 9.20
N LEU A 32 -1.07 16.76 9.79
CA LEU A 32 -2.03 15.64 9.69
C LEU A 32 -3.28 15.90 10.52
N ILE A 33 -3.13 16.38 11.75
CA ILE A 33 -4.27 16.65 12.65
C ILE A 33 -4.13 18.07 13.18
N ARG A 34 -4.91 18.97 12.60
CA ARG A 34 -4.93 20.37 13.00
C ARG A 34 -5.78 20.58 14.25
N GLU A 35 -5.42 21.57 15.05
CA GLU A 35 -6.22 22.00 16.20
C GLU A 35 -7.60 22.50 15.77
N ASP A 36 -7.65 23.31 14.70
CA ASP A 36 -8.88 23.86 14.18
C ASP A 36 -9.65 22.83 13.37
N GLU A 37 -10.87 22.53 13.80
CA GLU A 37 -11.81 21.72 13.04
C GLU A 37 -12.31 22.44 11.79
N VAL A 38 -12.17 23.76 11.75
CA VAL A 38 -12.63 24.64 10.66
C VAL A 38 -11.64 24.64 9.51
N TYR A 39 -12.16 24.47 8.31
CA TYR A 39 -11.38 24.52 7.07
C TYR A 39 -11.02 25.97 6.74
N THR A 40 -10.05 26.53 7.44
CA THR A 40 -9.53 27.87 7.09
C THR A 40 -8.72 27.76 5.81
N LYS A 41 -9.14 28.52 4.77
CA LYS A 41 -8.40 28.69 3.49
C LYS A 41 -7.06 29.42 3.66
N GLY A 42 -6.61 29.68 4.87
CA GLY A 42 -5.35 30.34 5.18
C GLY A 42 -4.23 29.33 5.47
N SER A 43 -2.99 29.68 5.15
CA SER A 43 -1.83 28.91 5.60
C SER A 43 -1.69 29.08 7.12
N LEU A 44 -2.07 28.04 7.89
CA LEU A 44 -1.70 27.97 9.30
C LEU A 44 -0.19 27.80 9.40
N LYS A 45 0.44 28.66 10.21
CA LYS A 45 1.85 28.51 10.57
C LYS A 45 1.95 27.33 11.54
N LEU A 46 2.33 26.17 11.04
CA LEU A 46 2.55 24.99 11.85
C LEU A 46 3.94 25.05 12.49
N THR A 47 4.01 24.68 13.76
CA THR A 47 5.30 24.53 14.46
C THR A 47 5.93 23.22 14.00
N THR A 48 7.12 23.28 13.42
CA THR A 48 7.89 22.10 13.04
C THR A 48 8.70 21.60 14.22
N PRO A 49 8.76 20.27 14.46
CA PRO A 49 9.60 19.69 15.50
C PRO A 49 11.09 20.01 15.30
N TRP A 50 11.83 20.09 16.40
CA TRP A 50 13.29 20.25 16.39
C TRP A 50 14.03 18.99 15.96
N GLN A 51 13.39 17.84 16.08
CA GLN A 51 13.89 16.53 15.62
C GLN A 51 13.16 16.09 14.34
N SER A 52 13.84 15.36 13.48
CA SER A 52 13.28 14.86 12.22
C SER A 52 13.00 13.35 12.21
N VAL A 53 13.40 12.64 13.28
CA VAL A 53 13.28 11.18 13.36
C VAL A 53 11.82 10.73 13.34
N GLY A 54 10.94 11.44 14.07
CA GLY A 54 9.51 11.16 14.10
C GLY A 54 8.86 11.29 12.72
N ALA A 55 9.11 12.42 12.03
CA ALA A 55 8.57 12.63 10.68
C ALA A 55 9.07 11.59 9.68
N LYS A 56 10.39 11.33 9.68
CA LYS A 56 11.01 10.30 8.84
C LYS A 56 10.44 8.90 9.13
N GLY A 57 10.24 8.59 10.41
CA GLY A 57 9.68 7.33 10.87
C GLY A 57 8.28 7.07 10.34
N VAL A 58 7.39 8.05 10.51
CA VAL A 58 6.01 7.96 10.02
C VAL A 58 5.96 7.76 8.51
N VAL A 59 6.72 8.56 7.74
CA VAL A 59 6.74 8.46 6.28
C VAL A 59 7.30 7.12 5.81
N THR A 60 8.39 6.64 6.43
CA THR A 60 9.02 5.37 6.08
C THR A 60 8.09 4.19 6.38
N LEU A 61 7.49 4.16 7.56
CA LEU A 61 6.59 3.08 7.96
C LEU A 61 5.33 3.06 7.08
N ALA A 62 4.70 4.22 6.83
CA ALA A 62 3.56 4.32 5.93
C ALA A 62 3.88 3.85 4.50
N SER A 63 5.09 4.18 3.99
CA SER A 63 5.53 3.73 2.66
C SER A 63 5.74 2.23 2.60
N LYS A 64 6.32 1.63 3.64
CA LYS A 64 6.49 0.17 3.73
C LYS A 64 5.15 -0.55 3.80
N LEU A 65 4.23 -0.06 4.65
CA LEU A 65 2.87 -0.60 4.73
C LEU A 65 2.14 -0.49 3.39
N MET A 66 2.31 0.63 2.67
CA MET A 66 1.70 0.83 1.36
C MET A 66 2.18 -0.20 0.33
N LEU A 67 3.49 -0.46 0.29
CA LEU A 67 4.07 -1.45 -0.62
C LEU A 67 3.60 -2.88 -0.29
N ALA A 68 3.40 -3.17 0.98
CA ALA A 68 2.96 -4.47 1.42
C ALA A 68 1.46 -4.71 1.20
N LEU A 69 0.61 -3.69 1.40
CA LEU A 69 -0.85 -3.80 1.25
C LEU A 69 -1.29 -3.71 -0.22
N LEU A 70 -0.76 -2.72 -0.96
CA LEU A 70 -1.11 -2.48 -2.36
C LEU A 70 0.15 -2.40 -3.22
N PRO A 71 0.81 -3.53 -3.51
CA PRO A 71 2.00 -3.56 -4.35
C PRO A 71 1.69 -3.04 -5.76
N PRO A 72 2.63 -2.30 -6.41
CA PRO A 72 2.36 -1.67 -7.70
C PRO A 72 2.32 -2.64 -8.88
N GLN A 73 3.09 -3.71 -8.81
CA GLN A 73 3.34 -4.60 -9.96
C GLN A 73 2.73 -6.00 -9.82
N THR A 74 2.29 -6.36 -8.62
CA THR A 74 1.75 -7.70 -8.36
C THR A 74 0.35 -7.61 -7.80
N SER A 75 -0.52 -8.57 -8.15
CA SER A 75 -1.85 -8.63 -7.55
C SER A 75 -1.75 -8.91 -6.05
N PHE A 76 -2.50 -8.16 -5.24
CA PHE A 76 -2.59 -8.36 -3.80
C PHE A 76 -3.71 -9.35 -3.41
N PHE A 77 -4.46 -9.85 -4.37
CA PHE A 77 -5.54 -10.81 -4.17
C PHE A 77 -5.58 -11.85 -5.29
N LYS A 78 -6.23 -12.97 -5.02
CA LYS A 78 -6.62 -13.99 -6.01
C LYS A 78 -8.07 -14.34 -5.82
N LEU A 79 -8.77 -14.60 -6.91
CA LEU A 79 -10.10 -15.17 -6.89
C LEU A 79 -9.96 -16.68 -6.91
N GLN A 80 -10.53 -17.35 -5.92
CA GLN A 80 -10.49 -18.80 -5.83
C GLN A 80 -11.91 -19.35 -5.67
N VAL A 81 -12.13 -20.51 -6.25
CA VAL A 81 -13.36 -21.25 -6.04
C VAL A 81 -13.29 -21.94 -4.69
N ASN A 82 -14.35 -21.84 -3.91
CA ASN A 82 -14.44 -22.56 -2.65
C ASN A 82 -14.81 -24.01 -2.93
N ASP A 83 -13.84 -24.92 -2.84
CA ASP A 83 -14.01 -26.35 -3.14
C ASP A 83 -15.13 -27.04 -2.32
N ILE A 84 -15.48 -26.47 -1.16
CA ILE A 84 -16.54 -27.00 -0.29
C ILE A 84 -17.95 -26.85 -0.92
N ASN A 85 -18.14 -25.85 -1.75
CA ASN A 85 -19.44 -25.50 -2.34
C ASN A 85 -19.59 -25.93 -3.81
N LEU A 86 -18.61 -26.65 -4.34
CA LEU A 86 -18.64 -27.15 -5.70
C LEU A 86 -19.37 -28.51 -5.78
N PRO A 87 -20.23 -28.73 -6.77
CA PRO A 87 -20.64 -30.09 -7.14
C PRO A 87 -19.37 -30.88 -7.50
N GLN A 88 -19.23 -32.10 -6.97
CA GLN A 88 -18.06 -32.98 -7.16
C GLN A 88 -17.74 -33.33 -8.61
N GLU A 89 -18.54 -32.89 -9.57
CA GLU A 89 -18.52 -33.29 -10.98
C GLU A 89 -17.86 -32.29 -11.94
N LEU A 90 -17.28 -31.18 -11.43
CA LEU A 90 -16.58 -30.24 -12.32
C LEU A 90 -15.23 -30.81 -12.78
N GLY A 91 -15.19 -31.21 -14.05
CA GLY A 91 -13.98 -31.75 -14.68
C GLY A 91 -12.80 -30.74 -14.64
N PRO A 92 -11.56 -31.25 -14.80
CA PRO A 92 -10.36 -30.43 -14.75
C PRO A 92 -10.34 -29.31 -15.82
N GLU A 93 -10.99 -29.50 -16.95
CA GLU A 93 -11.12 -28.53 -18.03
C GLU A 93 -11.91 -27.29 -17.61
N ILE A 94 -13.05 -27.46 -16.93
CA ILE A 94 -13.89 -26.37 -16.45
C ILE A 94 -13.17 -25.57 -15.36
N ARG A 95 -12.38 -26.24 -14.52
CA ARG A 95 -11.54 -25.57 -13.51
C ARG A 95 -10.50 -24.66 -14.16
N SER A 96 -9.81 -25.13 -15.18
CA SER A 96 -8.81 -24.35 -15.92
C SER A 96 -9.43 -23.13 -16.60
N GLU A 97 -10.62 -23.26 -17.17
CA GLU A 97 -11.35 -22.16 -17.80
C GLU A 97 -11.83 -21.11 -16.79
N LEU A 98 -12.27 -21.54 -15.60
CA LEU A 98 -12.61 -20.66 -14.49
C LEU A 98 -11.39 -19.89 -13.98
N ASP A 99 -10.26 -20.56 -13.80
CA ASP A 99 -9.02 -19.90 -13.35
C ASP A 99 -8.52 -18.84 -14.35
N LEU A 100 -8.64 -19.10 -15.64
CA LEU A 100 -8.34 -18.12 -16.69
C LEU A 100 -9.30 -16.92 -16.63
N SER A 101 -10.58 -17.16 -16.40
CA SER A 101 -11.58 -16.11 -16.25
C SER A 101 -11.33 -15.26 -15.01
N PHE A 102 -10.93 -15.86 -13.90
CA PHE A 102 -10.56 -15.16 -12.67
C PHE A 102 -9.29 -14.32 -12.87
N ALA A 103 -8.28 -14.85 -13.54
CA ALA A 103 -7.07 -14.10 -13.86
C ALA A 103 -7.35 -12.83 -14.70
N LYS A 104 -8.31 -12.92 -15.65
CA LYS A 104 -8.76 -11.73 -16.40
C LYS A 104 -9.44 -10.70 -15.51
N ILE A 105 -10.33 -11.14 -14.59
CA ILE A 105 -11.00 -10.26 -13.64
C ILE A 105 -9.99 -9.62 -12.69
N GLU A 106 -9.05 -10.38 -12.14
CA GLU A 106 -7.96 -9.88 -11.28
C GLU A 106 -7.17 -8.78 -11.99
N ARG A 107 -6.79 -9.02 -13.24
CA ARG A 107 -6.06 -8.05 -14.06
C ARG A 107 -6.86 -6.77 -14.28
N THR A 108 -8.13 -6.88 -14.68
CA THR A 108 -9.01 -5.72 -14.90
C THR A 108 -9.13 -4.86 -13.63
N ILE A 109 -9.33 -5.49 -12.47
CA ILE A 109 -9.41 -4.78 -11.19
C ILE A 109 -8.07 -4.12 -10.84
N MET A 110 -6.93 -4.81 -11.05
CA MET A 110 -5.61 -4.24 -10.80
C MET A 110 -5.30 -3.06 -11.71
N GLU A 111 -5.67 -3.12 -12.99
CA GLU A 111 -5.56 -2.02 -13.94
C GLU A 111 -6.42 -0.83 -13.53
N ALA A 112 -7.67 -1.06 -13.09
CA ALA A 112 -8.53 -0.01 -12.57
C ALA A 112 -7.97 0.66 -11.31
N ILE A 113 -7.36 -0.12 -10.39
CA ILE A 113 -6.69 0.41 -9.20
C ILE A 113 -5.43 1.20 -9.58
N ALA A 114 -4.65 0.72 -10.54
CA ALA A 114 -3.44 1.40 -10.99
C ALA A 114 -3.76 2.74 -11.70
N ALA A 115 -4.85 2.79 -12.46
CA ALA A 115 -5.32 4.01 -13.11
C ALA A 115 -5.96 5.02 -12.15
N SER A 116 -6.41 4.58 -10.97
CA SER A 116 -7.03 5.45 -9.97
C SER A 116 -5.99 6.13 -9.07
N GLY A 117 -6.39 7.25 -8.43
CA GLY A 117 -5.61 7.92 -7.39
C GLY A 117 -5.63 7.22 -6.02
N ASP A 118 -6.16 6.02 -5.91
CA ASP A 118 -6.42 5.32 -4.65
C ASP A 118 -5.16 5.16 -3.81
N ARG A 119 -4.02 4.82 -4.44
CA ARG A 119 -2.74 4.63 -3.74
C ARG A 119 -2.29 5.89 -2.99
N VAL A 120 -2.54 7.07 -3.53
CA VAL A 120 -2.19 8.34 -2.89
C VAL A 120 -3.01 8.54 -1.62
N VAL A 121 -4.33 8.31 -1.71
CA VAL A 121 -5.24 8.46 -0.57
C VAL A 121 -4.96 7.41 0.51
N VAL A 122 -4.71 6.15 0.12
CA VAL A 122 -4.35 5.08 1.06
C VAL A 122 -3.02 5.37 1.75
N HIS A 123 -2.00 5.88 1.04
CA HIS A 123 -0.74 6.28 1.66
C HIS A 123 -0.92 7.41 2.69
N GLN A 124 -1.81 8.37 2.41
CA GLN A 124 -2.17 9.40 3.39
C GLN A 124 -2.91 8.79 4.60
N ALA A 125 -3.87 7.87 4.36
CA ALA A 125 -4.57 7.17 5.42
C ALA A 125 -3.60 6.38 6.32
N LEU A 126 -2.60 5.71 5.75
CA LEU A 126 -1.57 5.01 6.51
C LEU A 126 -0.75 5.94 7.41
N LYS A 127 -0.44 7.17 6.96
CA LYS A 127 0.20 8.16 7.85
C LYS A 127 -0.71 8.53 9.03
N HIS A 128 -2.01 8.73 8.78
CA HIS A 128 -2.97 8.97 9.86
C HIS A 128 -3.08 7.77 10.82
N LEU A 129 -3.06 6.55 10.30
CA LEU A 129 -3.06 5.34 11.11
C LEU A 129 -1.83 5.26 12.01
N VAL A 130 -0.63 5.51 11.47
CA VAL A 130 0.62 5.48 12.25
C VAL A 130 0.61 6.54 13.36
N VAL A 131 0.11 7.75 13.07
CA VAL A 131 0.12 8.89 14.01
C VAL A 131 -1.06 8.85 14.97
N ALA A 132 -2.29 8.75 14.44
CA ALA A 132 -3.53 8.89 15.19
C ALA A 132 -4.21 7.55 15.54
N GLY A 133 -3.70 6.44 15.02
CA GLY A 133 -4.30 5.13 15.20
C GLY A 133 -5.60 4.90 14.44
N ASN A 134 -6.17 5.93 13.82
CA ASN A 134 -7.49 5.87 13.19
C ASN A 134 -7.54 6.65 11.89
N ALA A 135 -8.25 6.12 10.91
CA ALA A 135 -8.57 6.79 9.66
C ALA A 135 -9.90 6.27 9.09
N LEU A 136 -10.67 7.13 8.43
CA LEU A 136 -11.88 6.71 7.72
C LEU A 136 -11.66 6.99 6.22
N ILE A 137 -11.90 5.99 5.38
CA ILE A 137 -11.88 6.12 3.93
C ILE A 137 -13.30 5.94 3.40
N TYR A 138 -13.76 6.88 2.60
CA TYR A 138 -14.99 6.76 1.83
C TYR A 138 -14.68 6.45 0.37
N MET A 139 -15.29 5.39 -0.15
CA MET A 139 -15.17 4.94 -1.55
C MET A 139 -16.32 5.54 -2.39
N GLY A 140 -16.13 6.77 -2.84
CA GLY A 140 -17.09 7.51 -3.65
C GLY A 140 -17.06 7.13 -5.13
N LYS A 141 -17.85 7.85 -5.93
CA LYS A 141 -17.85 7.72 -7.41
C LYS A 141 -16.58 8.31 -8.02
N ASP A 142 -16.10 9.41 -7.45
CA ASP A 142 -14.95 10.17 -7.94
C ASP A 142 -13.62 9.69 -7.38
N GLY A 143 -13.61 8.56 -6.65
CA GLY A 143 -12.44 7.96 -6.02
C GLY A 143 -12.54 7.85 -4.51
N LEU A 144 -11.40 7.67 -3.86
CA LEU A 144 -11.30 7.58 -2.41
C LEU A 144 -11.23 8.96 -1.78
N LYS A 145 -11.91 9.14 -0.65
CA LYS A 145 -11.86 10.33 0.19
C LYS A 145 -11.45 9.95 1.60
N LEU A 146 -10.43 10.63 2.12
CA LEU A 146 -9.92 10.41 3.47
C LEU A 146 -10.56 11.38 4.45
N TYR A 147 -10.99 10.87 5.59
CA TYR A 147 -11.43 11.63 6.75
C TYR A 147 -10.44 11.38 7.91
N PRO A 148 -9.72 12.40 8.37
CA PRO A 148 -8.88 12.30 9.56
C PRO A 148 -9.74 12.22 10.82
N LEU A 149 -9.13 11.76 11.93
CA LEU A 149 -9.83 11.48 13.19
C LEU A 149 -10.66 12.66 13.73
N ASN A 150 -10.25 13.89 13.49
CA ASN A 150 -10.99 15.08 13.93
C ASN A 150 -12.30 15.34 13.14
N ARG A 151 -12.55 14.61 12.02
CA ARG A 151 -13.70 14.80 11.14
C ARG A 151 -14.71 13.68 11.14
N PHE A 152 -14.51 12.63 11.91
CA PHE A 152 -15.48 11.55 12.03
C PHE A 152 -15.56 11.03 13.45
N VAL A 153 -16.70 10.46 13.76
CA VAL A 153 -16.95 9.69 14.96
C VAL A 153 -17.53 8.34 14.57
N VAL A 154 -17.30 7.34 15.38
CA VAL A 154 -17.75 5.97 15.14
C VAL A 154 -18.30 5.36 16.42
N ASP A 155 -19.30 4.51 16.27
CA ASP A 155 -19.80 3.63 17.32
C ASP A 155 -19.61 2.18 16.88
N ARG A 156 -19.26 1.30 17.84
CA ARG A 156 -18.97 -0.11 17.61
C ARG A 156 -19.74 -0.99 18.57
N ASP A 157 -20.03 -2.21 18.14
CA ASP A 157 -20.60 -3.23 19.02
C ASP A 157 -19.53 -3.81 19.97
N GLY A 158 -19.96 -4.68 20.90
CA GLY A 158 -19.07 -5.35 21.84
C GLY A 158 -18.01 -6.25 21.20
N ASN A 159 -18.15 -6.61 19.92
CA ASN A 159 -17.18 -7.38 19.15
C ASN A 159 -16.23 -6.47 18.33
N GLY A 160 -16.38 -5.15 18.43
CA GLY A 160 -15.60 -4.18 17.70
C GLY A 160 -16.05 -3.93 16.26
N ASN A 161 -17.22 -4.45 15.82
CA ASN A 161 -17.76 -4.16 14.51
C ASN A 161 -18.39 -2.77 14.50
N VAL A 162 -18.21 -2.06 13.39
CA VAL A 162 -18.79 -0.73 13.19
C VAL A 162 -20.29 -0.84 13.01
N ILE A 163 -21.05 -0.08 13.80
CA ILE A 163 -22.53 0.00 13.70
C ILE A 163 -23.00 1.36 13.23
N GLU A 164 -22.26 2.43 13.53
CA GLU A 164 -22.63 3.80 13.19
C GLU A 164 -21.39 4.65 12.93
N ILE A 165 -21.47 5.55 11.94
CA ILE A 165 -20.42 6.51 11.63
C ILE A 165 -21.10 7.86 11.39
N VAL A 166 -20.54 8.95 11.93
CA VAL A 166 -20.94 10.29 11.56
C VAL A 166 -19.72 11.10 11.17
N THR A 167 -19.75 11.68 9.96
CA THR A 167 -18.68 12.57 9.49
C THR A 167 -19.12 14.02 9.52
N LYS A 168 -18.16 14.91 9.77
CA LYS A 168 -18.36 16.36 9.73
C LYS A 168 -17.47 16.96 8.63
N GLU A 169 -18.04 17.76 7.76
CA GLU A 169 -17.34 18.52 6.72
C GLU A 169 -17.83 19.95 6.69
N THR A 170 -16.92 20.87 6.50
CA THR A 170 -17.26 22.29 6.33
C THR A 170 -17.10 22.66 4.86
N ILE A 171 -18.15 23.17 4.25
CA ILE A 171 -18.15 23.61 2.85
C ILE A 171 -18.70 25.04 2.72
N SER A 172 -18.35 25.67 1.60
CA SER A 172 -18.91 26.98 1.30
C SER A 172 -20.40 26.87 0.89
N LYS A 173 -21.22 27.80 1.38
CA LYS A 173 -22.65 27.87 1.04
C LYS A 173 -22.92 27.95 -0.47
N LYS A 174 -21.98 28.54 -1.24
CA LYS A 174 -22.05 28.59 -2.70
C LYS A 174 -21.91 27.21 -3.33
N LEU A 175 -20.99 26.39 -2.81
CA LEU A 175 -20.78 25.02 -3.26
C LEU A 175 -21.97 24.14 -2.90
N LEU A 176 -22.52 24.30 -1.69
CA LEU A 176 -23.72 23.58 -1.28
C LEU A 176 -24.91 23.82 -2.23
N LYS A 177 -25.14 25.08 -2.62
CA LYS A 177 -26.22 25.42 -3.59
C LYS A 177 -25.99 24.80 -4.98
N LEU A 178 -24.71 24.62 -5.37
CA LEU A 178 -24.36 24.01 -6.65
C LEU A 178 -24.59 22.50 -6.64
N GLU A 179 -24.18 21.84 -5.54
CA GLU A 179 -24.31 20.38 -5.39
C GLU A 179 -25.76 19.95 -5.08
N TYR A 180 -26.50 20.78 -4.34
CA TYR A 180 -27.88 20.52 -3.91
C TYR A 180 -28.84 21.64 -4.38
N PRO A 181 -29.13 21.75 -5.69
CA PRO A 181 -30.05 22.74 -6.19
C PRO A 181 -31.46 22.48 -5.63
N GLY A 182 -32.04 23.49 -4.97
CA GLY A 182 -33.32 23.38 -4.28
C GLY A 182 -33.24 23.25 -2.76
N TYR A 183 -32.04 23.24 -2.16
CA TYR A 183 -31.89 23.41 -0.74
C TYR A 183 -31.74 24.88 -0.37
N GLU A 184 -32.67 25.39 0.42
CA GLU A 184 -32.65 26.75 0.95
C GLU A 184 -32.04 26.76 2.33
N LEU A 185 -30.89 27.42 2.46
CA LEU A 185 -30.27 27.70 3.75
C LEU A 185 -31.12 28.68 4.53
N SER A 186 -31.22 28.50 5.84
CA SER A 186 -31.85 29.48 6.72
C SER A 186 -31.08 30.80 6.62
N GLU A 187 -31.72 31.90 6.31
CA GLU A 187 -31.08 33.19 6.33
C GLU A 187 -30.72 33.58 7.77
N PRO A 188 -29.53 34.15 8.01
CA PRO A 188 -29.16 34.62 9.34
C PRO A 188 -30.10 35.71 9.79
N ASN A 189 -30.73 35.54 10.94
CA ASN A 189 -31.73 36.45 11.52
C ASN A 189 -31.19 37.82 11.97
N SER A 190 -29.99 38.23 11.59
CA SER A 190 -29.43 39.53 11.96
C SER A 190 -28.53 40.09 10.86
N PRO A 191 -28.76 41.33 10.43
CA PRO A 191 -27.80 42.07 9.65
C PRO A 191 -26.71 42.58 10.60
N VAL A 192 -25.67 41.79 10.82
CA VAL A 192 -24.49 42.25 11.55
C VAL A 192 -23.43 42.64 10.53
N ASP A 193 -23.05 43.89 10.57
CA ASP A 193 -22.12 44.61 9.71
C ASP A 193 -20.64 44.17 9.76
N ASN A 194 -20.35 42.96 10.20
CA ASN A 194 -19.03 42.34 10.12
C ASN A 194 -19.18 40.89 9.67
N ALA A 195 -19.38 40.71 8.36
CA ALA A 195 -19.29 39.40 7.73
C ALA A 195 -17.90 38.80 7.96
N SER A 196 -17.77 38.04 9.03
CA SER A 196 -16.61 37.21 9.26
C SER A 196 -16.56 36.15 8.15
N ARG A 197 -15.37 35.73 7.70
CA ARG A 197 -15.19 34.69 6.66
C ARG A 197 -15.95 33.39 6.95
N HIS A 198 -16.41 33.18 8.17
CA HIS A 198 -17.20 32.04 8.63
C HIS A 198 -18.67 32.09 8.19
N ASP A 199 -19.23 33.26 7.84
CA ASP A 199 -20.63 33.39 7.44
C ASP A 199 -20.92 32.77 6.05
N ASP A 200 -19.89 32.51 5.25
CA ASP A 200 -19.99 31.88 3.92
C ASP A 200 -19.86 30.32 3.97
N GLU A 201 -19.62 29.74 5.13
CA GLU A 201 -19.40 28.30 5.31
C GLU A 201 -20.53 27.65 6.12
N CYS A 202 -20.76 26.36 5.88
CA CYS A 202 -21.70 25.55 6.64
C CYS A 202 -21.15 24.14 6.86
N ASP A 203 -21.57 23.54 7.95
CA ASP A 203 -21.18 22.16 8.31
C ASP A 203 -22.19 21.17 7.71
N ILE A 204 -21.68 20.16 7.00
CA ILE A 204 -22.42 19.00 6.52
C ILE A 204 -22.09 17.82 7.42
N TYR A 205 -23.11 17.17 7.92
CA TYR A 205 -23.00 15.92 8.65
C TYR A 205 -23.47 14.76 7.78
N THR A 206 -22.66 13.74 7.59
CA THR A 206 -23.08 12.49 6.95
C THR A 206 -23.27 11.44 8.01
N HIS A 207 -24.50 10.98 8.17
CA HIS A 207 -24.87 9.94 9.14
C HIS A 207 -25.01 8.60 8.41
N VAL A 208 -24.25 7.61 8.85
CA VAL A 208 -24.16 6.26 8.26
C VAL A 208 -24.50 5.25 9.34
N VAL A 209 -25.50 4.44 9.11
CA VAL A 209 -25.99 3.44 10.08
C VAL A 209 -26.12 2.08 9.42
N LEU A 210 -25.78 1.03 10.16
CA LEU A 210 -26.08 -0.35 9.78
C LEU A 210 -27.50 -0.70 10.21
N ASP A 211 -28.40 -0.83 9.26
CA ASP A 211 -29.80 -1.22 9.46
C ASP A 211 -30.16 -2.44 8.60
N ASN A 212 -30.77 -3.46 9.23
CA ASN A 212 -31.27 -4.66 8.55
C ASN A 212 -30.28 -5.29 7.54
N ASN A 213 -29.01 -5.44 7.96
CA ASN A 213 -27.92 -6.02 7.15
C ASN A 213 -27.55 -5.16 5.92
N ARG A 214 -27.83 -3.85 5.98
CA ARG A 214 -27.49 -2.86 4.95
C ARG A 214 -26.96 -1.60 5.56
N TRP A 215 -25.97 -1.02 4.91
CA TRP A 215 -25.52 0.32 5.24
C TRP A 215 -26.43 1.35 4.58
N ILE A 216 -26.96 2.28 5.37
CA ILE A 216 -27.81 3.38 4.93
C ILE A 216 -27.16 4.68 5.39
N TRP A 217 -27.12 5.69 4.55
CA TRP A 217 -26.59 7.00 4.91
C TRP A 217 -27.41 8.12 4.28
N HIS A 218 -27.34 9.27 4.93
CA HIS A 218 -27.89 10.54 4.46
C HIS A 218 -27.01 11.69 4.93
N GLN A 219 -27.18 12.86 4.34
CA GLN A 219 -26.48 14.07 4.74
C GLN A 219 -27.45 15.08 5.32
N GLU A 220 -27.01 15.81 6.33
CA GLU A 220 -27.76 16.84 7.02
C GLU A 220 -26.97 18.15 7.07
N VAL A 221 -27.68 19.25 6.87
CA VAL A 221 -27.21 20.61 7.09
C VAL A 221 -28.27 21.34 7.89
N GLU A 222 -27.91 22.06 8.95
CA GLU A 222 -28.86 22.77 9.82
C GLU A 222 -30.04 21.88 10.29
N ASP A 223 -29.72 20.63 10.67
CA ASP A 223 -30.68 19.60 11.13
C ASP A 223 -31.73 19.19 10.08
N LYS A 224 -31.52 19.52 8.79
CA LYS A 224 -32.41 19.13 7.68
C LYS A 224 -31.66 18.19 6.73
N ILE A 225 -32.34 17.12 6.33
CA ILE A 225 -31.78 16.15 5.38
C ILE A 225 -31.69 16.79 3.98
N LEU A 226 -30.48 16.69 3.37
CA LEU A 226 -30.26 17.17 2.02
C LEU A 226 -31.00 16.30 0.99
N PRO A 227 -31.68 16.89 -0.01
CA PRO A 227 -32.33 16.13 -1.05
C PRO A 227 -31.32 15.32 -1.86
N LYS A 228 -31.69 14.07 -2.20
CA LYS A 228 -30.84 13.14 -2.99
C LYS A 228 -29.52 12.72 -2.32
N SER A 229 -29.31 13.02 -1.03
CA SER A 229 -28.12 12.60 -0.30
C SER A 229 -28.18 11.16 0.22
N MET A 230 -29.38 10.56 0.19
CA MET A 230 -29.57 9.18 0.68
C MET A 230 -28.86 8.16 -0.19
N GLY A 231 -28.14 7.27 0.46
CA GLY A 231 -27.48 6.14 -0.19
C GLY A 231 -27.65 4.85 0.60
N LYS A 232 -27.46 3.73 -0.08
CA LYS A 232 -27.51 2.40 0.53
C LYS A 232 -26.49 1.46 -0.11
N ALA A 233 -25.93 0.57 0.69
CA ALA A 233 -25.02 -0.48 0.23
C ALA A 233 -25.27 -1.80 1.00
N PRO A 234 -25.00 -2.96 0.41
CA PRO A 234 -25.02 -4.21 1.14
C PRO A 234 -23.86 -4.24 2.15
N ILE A 235 -23.99 -5.10 3.18
CA ILE A 235 -22.99 -5.21 4.25
C ILE A 235 -21.60 -5.56 3.70
N ASP A 236 -21.54 -6.45 2.69
CA ASP A 236 -20.30 -6.94 2.09
C ASP A 236 -19.60 -5.91 1.19
N ALA A 237 -20.28 -4.83 0.81
CA ALA A 237 -19.73 -3.80 -0.09
C ALA A 237 -19.93 -2.39 0.48
N ASN A 238 -19.62 -2.23 1.77
CA ASN A 238 -19.65 -0.95 2.47
C ASN A 238 -18.67 0.05 1.81
N PRO A 239 -19.10 1.26 1.45
CA PRO A 239 -18.20 2.29 0.96
C PRO A 239 -17.44 3.03 2.07
N TRP A 240 -17.78 2.83 3.33
CA TRP A 240 -17.19 3.50 4.50
C TRP A 240 -16.28 2.55 5.25
N LEU A 241 -14.97 2.75 5.14
CA LEU A 241 -13.94 1.89 5.72
C LEU A 241 -13.32 2.59 6.93
N VAL A 242 -13.67 2.14 8.14
CA VAL A 242 -13.13 2.65 9.41
C VAL A 242 -11.96 1.80 9.83
N LEU A 243 -10.77 2.36 9.74
CA LEU A 243 -9.50 1.66 9.93
C LEU A 243 -8.91 1.97 11.29
N ARG A 244 -8.29 0.95 11.90
CA ARG A 244 -7.49 1.07 13.13
C ARG A 244 -6.08 0.57 12.89
N PHE A 245 -5.09 1.20 13.54
CA PHE A 245 -3.72 0.72 13.51
C PHE A 245 -3.50 -0.40 14.51
N ASN A 246 -3.84 -0.19 15.76
CA ASN A 246 -3.79 -1.19 16.82
C ASN A 246 -5.15 -1.26 17.52
N HIS A 247 -5.67 -2.46 17.68
CA HIS A 247 -6.95 -2.71 18.35
C HIS A 247 -6.69 -3.12 19.80
N VAL A 248 -7.34 -2.41 20.72
CA VAL A 248 -7.38 -2.75 22.15
C VAL A 248 -8.81 -3.15 22.47
N ASP A 249 -8.97 -4.28 23.14
CA ASP A 249 -10.27 -4.79 23.53
C ASP A 249 -11.02 -3.80 24.43
N GLY A 250 -12.30 -3.58 24.13
CA GLY A 250 -13.13 -2.60 24.82
C GLY A 250 -12.95 -1.15 24.35
N GLU A 251 -12.00 -0.83 23.48
CA GLU A 251 -11.83 0.52 22.92
C GLU A 251 -12.50 0.65 21.54
N VAL A 252 -13.26 1.74 21.36
CA VAL A 252 -13.93 2.07 20.10
C VAL A 252 -12.92 2.50 19.04
N TYR A 253 -11.88 3.25 19.45
CA TYR A 253 -10.85 3.80 18.61
C TYR A 253 -9.54 3.00 18.72
N GLY A 254 -8.77 2.94 17.65
CA GLY A 254 -7.45 2.33 17.65
C GLY A 254 -6.37 3.25 18.18
N ARG A 255 -5.22 2.68 18.57
CA ARG A 255 -4.03 3.41 19.03
C ARG A 255 -2.96 3.44 17.97
N GLY A 256 -2.28 4.58 17.82
CA GLY A 256 -1.24 4.78 16.81
C GLY A 256 0.13 4.28 17.27
N ARG A 257 1.00 3.98 16.30
CA ARG A 257 2.39 3.60 16.60
C ARG A 257 3.17 4.71 17.32
N VAL A 258 2.92 5.97 16.96
CA VAL A 258 3.57 7.12 17.58
C VAL A 258 3.22 7.23 19.05
N GLU A 259 2.01 6.87 19.46
CA GLU A 259 1.55 6.89 20.85
C GLU A 259 2.43 6.00 21.75
N GLU A 260 2.85 4.83 21.25
CA GLU A 260 3.69 3.89 22.00
C GLU A 260 5.08 4.49 22.33
N PHE A 261 5.57 5.42 21.51
CA PHE A 261 6.89 6.03 21.62
C PHE A 261 6.85 7.55 21.91
N ILE A 262 5.69 8.06 22.34
CA ILE A 262 5.50 9.50 22.57
C ILE A 262 6.44 10.06 23.64
N GLY A 263 6.79 9.25 24.64
CA GLY A 263 7.74 9.62 25.69
C GLY A 263 9.17 9.83 25.14
N ASP A 264 9.63 8.90 24.32
CA ASP A 264 10.95 8.98 23.68
C ASP A 264 11.02 10.16 22.70
N LEU A 265 9.93 10.39 21.94
CA LEU A 265 9.84 11.53 21.01
C LEU A 265 9.84 12.87 21.76
N LYS A 266 9.11 13.01 22.87
CA LYS A 266 9.14 14.21 23.72
C LYS A 266 10.54 14.47 24.30
N SER A 267 11.20 13.42 24.76
CA SER A 267 12.56 13.52 25.30
C SER A 267 13.55 13.94 24.22
N LEU A 268 13.46 13.35 23.03
CA LEU A 268 14.30 13.70 21.88
C LEU A 268 14.06 15.14 21.42
N GLU A 269 12.80 15.57 21.39
CA GLU A 269 12.41 16.94 21.04
C GLU A 269 13.04 17.96 22.00
N ALA A 270 12.85 17.77 23.32
CA ALA A 270 13.38 18.65 24.34
C ALA A 270 14.93 18.72 24.33
N LEU A 271 15.60 17.57 24.18
CA LEU A 271 17.06 17.52 24.11
C LEU A 271 17.58 18.17 22.83
N SER A 272 16.93 17.96 21.69
CA SER A 272 17.33 18.57 20.42
C SER A 272 17.19 20.09 20.46
N GLN A 273 16.08 20.60 21.01
CA GLN A 273 15.87 22.03 21.23
C GLN A 273 16.95 22.61 22.16
N ALA A 274 17.17 21.97 23.32
CA ALA A 274 18.15 22.44 24.30
C ALA A 274 19.59 22.47 23.73
N LEU A 275 19.96 21.47 22.91
CA LEU A 275 21.26 21.43 22.24
C LEU A 275 21.44 22.57 21.24
N VAL A 276 20.43 22.82 20.40
CA VAL A 276 20.50 23.90 19.38
C VAL A 276 20.51 25.25 20.05
N GLU A 277 19.61 25.52 21.00
CA GLU A 277 19.55 26.80 21.72
C GLU A 277 20.81 27.03 22.59
N GLY A 278 21.27 25.98 23.29
CA GLY A 278 22.48 26.04 24.09
C GLY A 278 23.74 26.24 23.25
N SER A 279 23.84 25.59 22.10
CA SER A 279 24.94 25.79 21.15
C SER A 279 24.94 27.21 20.58
N ALA A 280 23.75 27.74 20.24
CA ALA A 280 23.60 29.11 19.78
C ALA A 280 23.97 30.12 20.86
N ALA A 281 23.61 29.86 22.12
CA ALA A 281 24.01 30.68 23.26
C ALA A 281 25.53 30.60 23.53
N ALA A 282 26.12 29.41 23.47
CA ALA A 282 27.56 29.22 23.64
C ALA A 282 28.41 29.88 22.52
N ALA A 283 27.85 29.97 21.31
CA ALA A 283 28.50 30.65 20.20
C ALA A 283 28.52 32.19 20.36
N LYS A 284 27.67 32.73 21.25
CA LYS A 284 27.67 34.18 21.58
C LYS A 284 28.76 34.47 22.61
N VAL A 285 29.84 35.08 22.18
CA VAL A 285 30.87 35.58 23.08
C VAL A 285 30.45 36.95 23.61
N VAL A 286 30.23 37.05 24.92
CA VAL A 286 29.93 38.30 25.58
C VAL A 286 31.18 38.74 26.34
N PHE A 287 31.69 39.92 25.98
CA PHE A 287 32.79 40.53 26.68
C PHE A 287 32.28 41.43 27.82
N THR A 288 32.82 41.25 28.99
CA THR A 288 32.59 42.14 30.14
C THR A 288 33.82 42.99 30.33
N VAL A 289 33.60 44.28 30.57
CA VAL A 289 34.66 45.22 30.89
C VAL A 289 34.48 45.67 32.33
N SER A 290 35.52 45.63 33.12
CA SER A 290 35.47 46.04 34.52
C SER A 290 35.08 47.55 34.63
N PRO A 291 34.20 47.92 35.55
CA PRO A 291 33.81 49.34 35.72
C PRO A 291 34.99 50.26 36.01
N SER A 292 36.05 49.72 36.58
CA SER A 292 37.30 50.47 36.90
C SER A 292 38.35 50.43 35.80
N SER A 293 38.03 49.88 34.64
CA SER A 293 38.94 49.63 33.52
C SER A 293 39.27 50.94 32.77
N THR A 294 40.48 51.00 32.28
CA THR A 294 40.93 52.07 31.34
C THR A 294 40.48 51.76 29.91
N THR A 295 40.04 50.54 29.65
CA THR A 295 39.55 50.09 28.34
C THR A 295 38.09 50.54 28.12
N LYS A 296 37.90 51.37 27.10
CA LYS A 296 36.54 51.87 26.78
C LYS A 296 35.76 50.77 25.98
N PRO A 297 34.55 50.36 26.45
CA PRO A 297 33.74 49.35 25.77
C PRO A 297 33.46 49.67 24.29
N ALA A 298 33.25 50.95 23.97
CA ALA A 298 33.00 51.42 22.61
C ALA A 298 34.21 51.26 21.67
N THR A 299 35.42 51.30 22.19
CA THR A 299 36.67 51.11 21.42
C THR A 299 36.84 49.60 21.15
N LEU A 300 36.58 48.78 22.15
CA LEU A 300 36.62 47.31 22.02
C LEU A 300 35.58 46.83 21.00
N ALA A 301 34.36 47.33 21.05
CA ALA A 301 33.27 46.92 20.14
C ALA A 301 33.55 47.33 18.66
N LYS A 302 34.35 48.35 18.42
CA LYS A 302 34.74 48.82 17.08
C LYS A 302 36.05 48.24 16.58
N ALA A 303 36.81 47.55 17.45
CA ALA A 303 38.09 46.98 17.12
C ALA A 303 37.96 45.81 16.16
N GLY A 304 38.65 45.85 15.03
CA GLY A 304 38.73 44.74 14.08
C GLY A 304 39.76 43.69 14.51
N ASN A 305 39.78 42.56 13.82
CA ASN A 305 40.74 41.49 14.08
C ASN A 305 42.19 42.02 13.90
N GLY A 306 43.03 41.86 14.94
CA GLY A 306 44.41 42.39 14.95
C GLY A 306 44.55 43.87 15.36
N ALA A 307 43.50 44.54 15.80
CA ALA A 307 43.56 45.91 16.26
C ALA A 307 44.33 46.02 17.60
N ILE A 308 45.16 47.10 17.73
CA ILE A 308 45.85 47.40 18.98
C ILE A 308 44.97 48.40 19.73
N ILE A 309 44.53 48.04 20.92
CA ILE A 309 43.72 48.84 21.82
C ILE A 309 44.48 49.09 23.11
N GLN A 310 44.28 50.29 23.71
CA GLN A 310 44.84 50.63 24.99
C GLN A 310 44.00 50.01 26.12
N GLY A 311 44.60 49.22 27.01
CA GLY A 311 43.91 48.59 28.14
C GLY A 311 44.80 47.56 28.80
N ARG A 312 44.29 46.98 29.89
CA ARG A 312 44.89 45.81 30.56
C ARG A 312 44.16 44.55 30.14
N PRO A 313 44.85 43.42 29.87
CA PRO A 313 44.18 42.15 29.53
C PRO A 313 43.20 41.69 30.62
N ASP A 314 43.50 41.92 31.90
CA ASP A 314 42.68 41.53 33.05
C ASP A 314 41.39 42.37 33.21
N ASP A 315 41.28 43.49 32.52
CA ASP A 315 40.08 44.34 32.52
C ASP A 315 38.95 43.77 31.68
N ILE A 316 39.24 42.79 30.82
CA ILE A 316 38.30 42.21 29.88
C ILE A 316 38.04 40.76 30.28
N GLY A 317 36.85 40.51 30.77
CA GLY A 317 36.35 39.14 31.01
C GLY A 317 35.57 38.63 29.82
N VAL A 318 35.74 37.36 29.53
CA VAL A 318 34.89 36.65 28.55
C VAL A 318 33.89 35.81 29.31
N VAL A 319 32.62 36.09 29.14
CA VAL A 319 31.57 35.24 29.67
C VAL A 319 31.33 34.13 28.68
N GLN A 320 31.85 32.95 28.95
CA GLN A 320 31.59 31.72 28.20
C GLN A 320 30.72 30.78 29.02
N VAL A 321 29.74 30.17 28.38
CA VAL A 321 28.94 29.11 28.99
C VAL A 321 29.76 27.81 28.97
N GLY A 322 30.49 27.55 30.07
CA GLY A 322 31.47 26.46 30.22
C GLY A 322 30.82 25.08 30.45
N LYS A 323 29.74 24.70 29.76
CA LYS A 323 29.01 23.44 29.96
C LYS A 323 29.28 22.42 28.87
N THR A 324 30.51 22.28 28.40
CA THR A 324 30.87 21.35 27.31
C THR A 324 30.60 19.88 27.64
N ALA A 325 30.80 19.46 28.91
CA ALA A 325 30.52 18.09 29.34
C ALA A 325 29.01 17.77 29.30
N ASP A 326 28.16 18.70 29.70
CA ASP A 326 26.70 18.53 29.68
C ASP A 326 26.17 18.40 28.25
N PHE A 327 26.71 19.18 27.31
CA PHE A 327 26.35 19.07 25.88
C PHE A 327 26.77 17.74 25.27
N GLN A 328 27.92 17.20 25.66
CA GLN A 328 28.39 15.91 25.17
C GLN A 328 27.48 14.77 25.64
N THR A 329 27.06 14.80 26.91
CA THR A 329 26.11 13.83 27.46
C THR A 329 24.74 13.92 26.75
N ALA A 330 24.22 15.15 26.57
CA ALA A 330 22.97 15.37 25.85
C ALA A 330 23.04 14.87 24.40
N TYR A 331 24.16 15.10 23.71
CA TYR A 331 24.37 14.63 22.33
C TYR A 331 24.38 13.09 22.25
N GLN A 332 25.02 12.41 23.21
CA GLN A 332 25.00 10.93 23.29
C GLN A 332 23.59 10.42 23.52
N MET A 333 22.80 11.06 24.41
CA MET A 333 21.39 10.70 24.65
C MET A 333 20.54 10.88 23.40
N VAL A 334 20.70 11.99 22.65
CA VAL A 334 20.03 12.22 21.37
C VAL A 334 20.36 11.10 20.38
N GLY A 335 21.63 10.68 20.30
CA GLY A 335 22.05 9.55 19.46
C GLY A 335 21.35 8.25 19.83
N THR A 336 21.32 7.90 21.12
CA THR A 336 20.67 6.68 21.63
C THR A 336 19.16 6.70 21.38
N LEU A 337 18.48 7.82 21.69
CA LEU A 337 17.04 7.96 21.44
C LEU A 337 16.70 7.89 19.95
N SER A 338 17.53 8.53 19.10
CA SER A 338 17.35 8.49 17.65
C SER A 338 17.49 7.08 17.09
N GLN A 339 18.43 6.29 17.62
CA GLN A 339 18.58 4.89 17.24
C GLN A 339 17.37 4.05 17.66
N ARG A 340 16.95 4.12 18.93
CA ARG A 340 15.77 3.40 19.43
C ARG A 340 14.51 3.73 18.62
N LEU A 341 14.28 5.00 18.35
CA LEU A 341 13.13 5.42 17.52
C LEU A 341 13.28 4.95 16.07
N SER A 342 14.49 4.94 15.51
CA SER A 342 14.72 4.42 14.16
C SER A 342 14.37 2.94 14.06
N GLU A 343 14.73 2.15 15.05
CA GLU A 343 14.35 0.73 15.17
C GLU A 343 12.84 0.59 15.34
N ALA A 344 12.22 1.38 16.22
CA ALA A 344 10.77 1.36 16.49
C ALA A 344 9.91 1.66 15.26
N PHE A 345 10.35 2.60 14.42
CA PHE A 345 9.69 2.94 13.16
C PHE A 345 10.20 2.16 11.94
N LEU A 346 11.02 1.14 12.18
CA LEU A 346 11.60 0.31 11.12
C LEU A 346 12.39 1.14 10.07
N ILE A 347 13.01 2.22 10.51
CA ILE A 347 13.95 2.97 9.70
C ILE A 347 15.22 2.13 9.64
N LEU A 348 15.29 1.23 8.68
CA LEU A 348 16.49 0.43 8.45
C LEU A 348 17.60 1.39 8.01
N ASN A 349 18.61 1.54 8.82
CA ASN A 349 19.90 1.98 8.34
C ASN A 349 20.46 0.81 7.53
N VAL A 350 20.11 0.75 6.26
CA VAL A 350 20.87 -0.07 5.31
C VAL A 350 22.28 0.45 5.42
N ARG A 351 23.12 -0.23 6.18
CA ARG A 351 24.56 -0.01 6.08
C ARG A 351 24.85 -0.18 4.61
N GLN A 352 25.28 0.89 3.97
CA GLN A 352 25.80 0.87 2.61
C GLN A 352 27.14 0.08 2.62
N SER A 353 27.07 -1.20 2.96
CA SER A 353 28.13 -2.10 2.64
C SER A 353 27.86 -2.57 1.22
N GLU A 354 28.81 -2.38 0.33
CA GLU A 354 28.78 -2.84 -1.06
C GLU A 354 28.55 -4.36 -1.22
N ARG A 355 28.31 -5.07 -0.13
CA ARG A 355 28.08 -6.52 -0.05
C ARG A 355 26.91 -6.86 0.86
N THR A 356 25.73 -6.28 0.61
CA THR A 356 24.51 -6.77 1.26
C THR A 356 24.19 -8.12 0.64
N THR A 357 24.31 -9.19 1.42
CA THR A 357 24.00 -10.54 0.94
C THR A 357 22.47 -10.71 0.80
N ALA A 358 22.03 -11.57 -0.10
CA ALA A 358 20.62 -11.92 -0.24
C ALA A 358 20.00 -12.39 1.09
N GLU A 359 20.82 -12.99 1.96
CA GLU A 359 20.43 -13.47 3.28
C GLU A 359 20.16 -12.32 4.28
N GLU A 360 20.91 -11.21 4.24
CA GLU A 360 20.64 -10.03 5.07
C GLU A 360 19.32 -9.37 4.67
N VAL A 361 19.03 -9.30 3.38
CA VAL A 361 17.73 -8.80 2.87
C VAL A 361 16.59 -9.69 3.36
N ARG A 362 16.77 -10.99 3.35
CA ARG A 362 15.81 -11.98 3.82
C ARG A 362 15.55 -11.88 5.33
N MET A 363 16.60 -11.76 6.14
CA MET A 363 16.48 -11.58 7.60
C MET A 363 15.74 -10.29 7.93
N THR A 364 16.05 -9.21 7.24
CA THR A 364 15.37 -7.92 7.40
C THR A 364 13.87 -8.01 7.03
N GLN A 365 13.53 -8.80 6.03
CA GLN A 365 12.14 -9.06 5.66
C GLN A 365 11.41 -9.86 6.75
N LEU A 366 12.04 -10.89 7.29
CA LEU A 366 11.48 -11.69 8.39
C LEU A 366 11.24 -10.86 9.66
N GLU A 367 12.16 -9.95 10.00
CA GLU A 367 11.97 -9.04 11.14
C GLU A 367 10.76 -8.10 10.93
N LEU A 368 10.63 -7.56 9.73
CA LEU A 368 9.45 -6.76 9.36
C LEU A 368 8.16 -7.56 9.52
N GLU A 369 8.20 -8.81 9.11
CA GLU A 369 7.11 -9.75 9.20
C GLU A 369 6.67 -10.00 10.64
N GLN A 370 7.63 -10.30 11.51
CA GLN A 370 7.35 -10.56 12.92
C GLN A 370 6.79 -9.32 13.63
N GLN A 371 7.29 -8.14 13.33
CA GLN A 371 6.86 -6.90 13.98
C GLN A 371 5.52 -6.37 13.45
N LEU A 372 5.17 -6.61 12.20
CA LEU A 372 3.98 -6.07 11.54
C LEU A 372 2.86 -7.10 11.32
N GLY A 373 3.08 -8.40 11.62
CA GLY A 373 2.14 -9.48 11.29
C GLY A 373 0.72 -9.27 11.84
N GLY A 374 0.59 -8.83 13.08
CA GLY A 374 -0.71 -8.52 13.70
C GLY A 374 -1.43 -7.35 13.01
N LEU A 375 -0.68 -6.30 12.66
CA LEU A 375 -1.20 -5.15 11.94
C LEU A 375 -1.68 -5.52 10.54
N PHE A 376 -0.94 -6.37 9.82
CA PHE A 376 -1.36 -6.85 8.51
C PHE A 376 -2.66 -7.63 8.57
N SER A 377 -2.82 -8.48 9.57
CA SER A 377 -4.06 -9.24 9.77
C SER A 377 -5.24 -8.30 10.01
N LEU A 378 -5.08 -7.28 10.86
CA LEU A 378 -6.11 -6.28 11.12
C LEU A 378 -6.45 -5.47 9.86
N LEU A 379 -5.45 -4.95 9.15
CA LEU A 379 -5.66 -4.18 7.93
C LEU A 379 -6.19 -5.04 6.77
N THR A 380 -5.92 -6.34 6.76
CA THR A 380 -6.56 -7.25 5.81
C THR A 380 -8.07 -7.29 6.05
N VAL A 381 -8.50 -7.41 7.29
CA VAL A 381 -9.93 -7.50 7.65
C VAL A 381 -10.63 -6.16 7.53
N GLU A 382 -10.04 -5.07 8.05
CA GLU A 382 -10.69 -3.75 8.08
C GLU A 382 -10.54 -2.96 6.77
N PHE A 383 -9.49 -3.24 5.96
CA PHE A 383 -9.22 -2.48 4.74
C PHE A 383 -9.27 -3.34 3.46
N LEU A 384 -8.35 -4.32 3.30
CA LEU A 384 -8.17 -4.98 2.00
C LEU A 384 -9.39 -5.76 1.52
N VAL A 385 -10.00 -6.55 2.39
CA VAL A 385 -11.19 -7.35 2.05
C VAL A 385 -12.39 -6.46 1.72
N PRO A 386 -12.79 -5.47 2.56
CA PRO A 386 -13.90 -4.58 2.23
C PRO A 386 -13.63 -3.71 1.01
N TYR A 387 -12.39 -3.22 0.84
CA TYR A 387 -11.97 -2.44 -0.31
C TYR A 387 -12.14 -3.24 -1.61
N LEU A 388 -11.62 -4.47 -1.64
CA LEU A 388 -11.73 -5.36 -2.79
C LEU A 388 -13.18 -5.73 -3.11
N ASN A 389 -13.95 -6.11 -2.09
CA ASN A 389 -15.37 -6.44 -2.26
C ASN A 389 -16.15 -5.25 -2.85
N ARG A 390 -15.85 -4.04 -2.39
CA ARG A 390 -16.46 -2.83 -2.95
C ARG A 390 -16.05 -2.58 -4.40
N LYS A 391 -14.76 -2.73 -4.75
CA LYS A 391 -14.25 -2.59 -6.12
C LYS A 391 -14.90 -3.63 -7.05
N LEU A 392 -14.95 -4.90 -6.65
CA LEU A 392 -15.63 -5.96 -7.41
C LEU A 392 -17.13 -5.65 -7.60
N ASN A 393 -17.81 -5.20 -6.55
CA ASN A 393 -19.24 -4.85 -6.64
C ASN A 393 -19.49 -3.67 -7.60
N VAL A 394 -18.64 -2.67 -7.60
CA VAL A 394 -18.72 -1.53 -8.53
C VAL A 394 -18.45 -2.01 -9.95
N ALA A 395 -17.37 -2.76 -10.20
CA ALA A 395 -17.02 -3.25 -11.53
C ALA A 395 -18.09 -4.19 -12.13
N GLN A 396 -18.78 -4.99 -11.29
CA GLN A 396 -19.93 -5.79 -11.72
C GLN A 396 -21.14 -4.92 -12.08
N LYS A 397 -21.36 -3.80 -11.39
CA LYS A 397 -22.47 -2.88 -11.67
C LYS A 397 -22.23 -2.03 -12.90
N THR A 398 -20.98 -1.65 -13.17
CA THR A 398 -20.58 -0.90 -14.37
C THR A 398 -20.50 -1.81 -15.61
N GLY A 399 -20.46 -3.14 -15.42
CA GLY A 399 -20.34 -4.11 -16.51
C GLY A 399 -18.92 -4.33 -16.99
N GLU A 400 -17.91 -3.82 -16.28
CA GLU A 400 -16.48 -4.02 -16.58
C GLU A 400 -16.04 -5.48 -16.38
N ILE A 401 -16.69 -6.16 -15.44
CA ILE A 401 -16.48 -7.59 -15.18
C ILE A 401 -17.81 -8.36 -15.20
N PRO A 402 -17.81 -9.64 -15.57
CA PRO A 402 -18.99 -10.47 -15.50
C PRO A 402 -19.49 -10.62 -14.05
N ARG A 403 -20.77 -10.92 -13.90
CA ARG A 403 -21.35 -11.17 -12.58
C ARG A 403 -20.79 -12.45 -11.99
N LEU A 404 -20.14 -12.35 -10.86
CA LEU A 404 -19.66 -13.49 -10.11
C LEU A 404 -20.84 -14.28 -9.51
N PRO A 405 -20.74 -15.63 -9.43
CA PRO A 405 -21.79 -16.46 -8.83
C PRO A 405 -22.11 -16.02 -7.41
N LYS A 406 -23.40 -15.93 -7.09
CA LYS A 406 -23.86 -15.66 -5.73
C LYS A 406 -23.75 -16.91 -4.87
N GLY A 407 -23.57 -16.76 -3.56
CA GLY A 407 -23.59 -17.88 -2.62
C GLY A 407 -22.23 -18.31 -2.08
N GLY A 408 -21.20 -17.46 -2.19
CA GLY A 408 -19.88 -17.75 -1.58
C GLY A 408 -19.07 -18.81 -2.32
N ILE A 409 -19.46 -19.13 -3.57
CA ILE A 409 -18.73 -20.06 -4.44
C ILE A 409 -17.37 -19.48 -4.82
N VAL A 410 -17.32 -18.19 -5.08
CA VAL A 410 -16.08 -17.46 -5.38
C VAL A 410 -15.72 -16.56 -4.20
N LYS A 411 -14.57 -16.78 -3.61
CA LYS A 411 -14.03 -15.97 -2.53
C LYS A 411 -12.77 -15.25 -3.00
N PRO A 412 -12.68 -13.94 -2.83
CA PRO A 412 -11.41 -13.23 -2.98
C PRO A 412 -10.51 -13.63 -1.80
N THR A 413 -9.37 -14.20 -2.10
CA THR A 413 -8.32 -14.50 -1.13
C THR A 413 -7.25 -13.42 -1.21
N ILE A 414 -6.99 -12.76 -0.09
CA ILE A 414 -5.94 -11.75 -0.03
C ILE A 414 -4.58 -12.46 0.00
N VAL A 415 -3.75 -12.13 -0.97
CA VAL A 415 -2.38 -12.65 -1.11
C VAL A 415 -1.35 -11.58 -0.74
N ALA A 416 -1.83 -10.40 -0.35
CA ALA A 416 -1.00 -9.27 0.07
C ALA A 416 -0.42 -9.47 1.47
N GLY A 417 0.52 -8.63 1.81
CA GLY A 417 1.26 -8.67 3.05
C GLY A 417 2.57 -9.41 2.88
N ILE A 418 2.94 -10.13 3.87
CA ILE A 418 4.16 -10.90 4.05
C ILE A 418 4.39 -11.88 2.90
N ASN A 419 3.34 -12.58 2.48
CA ASN A 419 3.40 -13.49 1.33
C ASN A 419 3.69 -12.78 -0.01
N ALA A 420 3.39 -11.49 -0.13
CA ALA A 420 3.72 -10.73 -1.34
C ALA A 420 5.21 -10.35 -1.40
N LEU A 421 5.84 -10.13 -0.25
CA LEU A 421 7.29 -9.95 -0.15
C LEU A 421 8.03 -11.27 -0.32
N GLY A 422 7.38 -12.39 0.05
CA GLY A 422 7.90 -13.76 -0.10
C GLY A 422 7.80 -14.36 -1.51
N ARG A 423 7.20 -13.69 -2.50
CA ARG A 423 7.07 -14.25 -3.88
C ARG A 423 8.39 -14.46 -4.60
N GLY A 424 9.41 -13.68 -4.27
CA GLY A 424 10.79 -14.01 -4.66
C GLY A 424 11.24 -15.34 -4.06
N GLN A 425 10.74 -15.66 -2.87
CA GLN A 425 11.02 -16.87 -2.12
C GLN A 425 10.27 -18.09 -2.68
N ASP A 426 9.01 -17.94 -3.13
CA ASP A 426 8.26 -19.03 -3.77
C ASP A 426 8.95 -19.51 -5.04
N ARG A 427 9.52 -18.59 -5.83
CA ARG A 427 10.34 -18.93 -6.99
C ARG A 427 11.58 -19.71 -6.59
N GLU A 428 12.29 -19.22 -5.58
CA GLU A 428 13.54 -19.81 -5.11
C GLU A 428 13.28 -21.16 -4.45
N SER A 429 12.22 -21.27 -3.64
CA SER A 429 11.77 -22.52 -3.04
C SER A 429 11.33 -23.52 -4.10
N LEU A 430 10.59 -23.10 -5.12
CA LEU A 430 10.19 -23.96 -6.23
C LEU A 430 11.41 -24.41 -7.05
N ALA A 431 12.33 -23.48 -7.35
CA ALA A 431 13.57 -23.81 -8.06
C ALA A 431 14.46 -24.77 -7.23
N GLN A 432 14.59 -24.53 -5.92
CA GLN A 432 15.30 -25.42 -5.00
C GLN A 432 14.61 -26.78 -4.91
N PHE A 433 13.30 -26.85 -4.79
CA PHE A 433 12.51 -28.09 -4.78
C PHE A 433 12.75 -28.91 -6.03
N LEU A 434 12.67 -28.29 -7.21
CA LEU A 434 12.94 -28.95 -8.48
C LEU A 434 14.40 -29.44 -8.58
N THR A 435 15.34 -28.65 -8.09
CA THR A 435 16.76 -29.01 -8.04
C THR A 435 17.01 -30.20 -7.14
N VAL A 436 16.39 -30.20 -5.94
CA VAL A 436 16.51 -31.33 -4.98
C VAL A 436 15.93 -32.62 -5.58
N ILE A 437 14.75 -32.55 -6.24
CA ILE A 437 14.18 -33.73 -6.91
C ILE A 437 15.10 -34.22 -8.03
N ALA A 438 15.60 -33.32 -8.87
CA ALA A 438 16.51 -33.69 -9.96
C ALA A 438 17.80 -34.34 -9.43
N GLN A 439 18.34 -33.85 -8.32
CA GLN A 439 19.56 -34.41 -7.71
C GLN A 439 19.33 -35.72 -6.97
N THR A 440 18.18 -35.91 -6.32
CA THR A 440 17.91 -37.09 -5.50
C THR A 440 17.28 -38.24 -6.28
N MET A 441 16.41 -37.96 -7.25
CA MET A 441 15.63 -38.96 -7.98
C MET A 441 15.99 -39.01 -9.48
N GLY A 442 16.86 -38.11 -9.95
CA GLY A 442 17.23 -38.00 -11.36
C GLY A 442 16.30 -37.11 -12.18
N PRO A 443 16.75 -36.59 -13.33
CA PRO A 443 15.97 -35.67 -14.17
C PRO A 443 14.71 -36.32 -14.77
N GLU A 444 14.66 -37.65 -14.90
CA GLU A 444 13.48 -38.37 -15.42
C GLU A 444 12.31 -38.33 -14.44
N ALA A 445 12.57 -38.20 -13.14
CA ALA A 445 11.53 -38.05 -12.12
C ALA A 445 10.74 -36.73 -12.29
N LEU A 446 11.36 -35.67 -12.75
CA LEU A 446 10.70 -34.41 -13.04
C LEU A 446 9.63 -34.56 -14.12
N GLN A 447 9.89 -35.36 -15.16
CA GLN A 447 8.92 -35.61 -16.23
C GLN A 447 7.78 -36.53 -15.81
N THR A 448 8.05 -37.44 -14.86
CA THR A 448 7.07 -38.45 -14.43
C THR A 448 6.13 -37.93 -13.34
N TYR A 449 6.64 -37.15 -12.38
CA TYR A 449 5.91 -36.76 -11.17
C TYR A 449 5.49 -35.29 -11.12
N ILE A 450 6.05 -34.44 -11.99
CA ILE A 450 5.78 -33.00 -11.96
C ILE A 450 5.13 -32.58 -13.28
N ASN A 451 4.03 -31.83 -13.18
CA ASN A 451 3.39 -31.24 -14.35
C ASN A 451 4.22 -30.03 -14.84
N PRO A 452 4.88 -30.08 -16.01
CA PRO A 452 5.72 -29.00 -16.51
C PRO A 452 4.95 -27.71 -16.77
N GLU A 453 3.70 -27.81 -17.21
CA GLU A 453 2.82 -26.66 -17.46
C GLU A 453 2.55 -25.87 -16.18
N GLU A 454 2.25 -26.56 -15.09
CA GLU A 454 2.00 -25.94 -13.78
C GLU A 454 3.26 -25.30 -13.21
N VAL A 455 4.42 -25.91 -13.38
CA VAL A 455 5.71 -25.33 -12.97
C VAL A 455 6.00 -24.03 -13.72
N VAL A 456 5.83 -24.03 -15.04
CA VAL A 456 6.06 -22.82 -15.86
C VAL A 456 5.06 -21.74 -15.50
N LYS A 457 3.78 -22.07 -15.28
CA LYS A 457 2.75 -21.13 -14.82
C LYS A 457 3.12 -20.50 -13.46
N ARG A 458 3.56 -21.29 -12.50
CA ARG A 458 3.96 -20.81 -11.17
C ARG A 458 5.22 -19.94 -11.22
N LEU A 459 6.23 -20.34 -12.00
CA LEU A 459 7.43 -19.55 -12.19
C LEU A 459 7.14 -18.21 -12.88
N ALA A 460 6.30 -18.21 -13.91
CA ALA A 460 5.90 -17.01 -14.61
C ALA A 460 5.05 -16.09 -13.71
N ALA A 461 4.10 -16.65 -12.96
CA ALA A 461 3.32 -15.90 -11.99
C ALA A 461 4.18 -15.28 -10.89
N ALA A 462 5.22 -15.99 -10.42
CA ALA A 462 6.19 -15.48 -9.45
C ALA A 462 7.08 -14.36 -10.02
N GLN A 463 7.25 -14.31 -11.34
CA GLN A 463 7.99 -13.24 -12.04
C GLN A 463 7.10 -12.09 -12.53
N GLY A 464 5.79 -12.19 -12.34
CA GLY A 464 4.84 -11.19 -12.86
C GLY A 464 4.68 -11.24 -14.38
N ILE A 465 5.08 -12.33 -15.02
CA ILE A 465 4.96 -12.54 -16.47
C ILE A 465 3.58 -13.12 -16.76
N ASP A 466 2.85 -12.49 -17.69
CA ASP A 466 1.56 -12.99 -18.14
C ASP A 466 1.75 -14.27 -18.97
N VAL A 467 1.18 -15.36 -18.49
CA VAL A 467 1.30 -16.69 -19.12
C VAL A 467 0.31 -16.88 -20.28
N LEU A 468 -0.68 -15.97 -20.40
CA LEU A 468 -1.65 -16.01 -21.49
C LEU A 468 -0.91 -15.90 -22.84
N ASN A 469 -0.98 -16.93 -23.64
CA ASN A 469 -0.32 -17.10 -24.95
C ASN A 469 1.21 -17.38 -24.91
N LEU A 470 1.85 -17.48 -23.74
CA LEU A 470 3.26 -17.81 -23.65
C LEU A 470 3.51 -19.32 -23.47
N VAL A 471 2.61 -20.03 -22.85
CA VAL A 471 2.72 -21.47 -22.57
C VAL A 471 1.66 -22.20 -23.37
N LYS A 472 2.09 -23.13 -24.22
CA LYS A 472 1.19 -24.03 -24.95
C LYS A 472 0.50 -24.97 -23.95
N SER A 473 -0.78 -25.19 -24.12
CA SER A 473 -1.50 -26.17 -23.31
C SER A 473 -1.04 -27.60 -23.63
N MET A 474 -1.24 -28.55 -22.70
CA MET A 474 -0.93 -29.97 -22.95
C MET A 474 -1.68 -30.52 -24.17
N GLN A 475 -2.87 -30.00 -24.46
CA GLN A 475 -3.64 -30.39 -25.65
C GLN A 475 -2.99 -29.91 -26.93
N GLU A 476 -2.48 -28.67 -26.97
CA GLU A 476 -1.75 -28.14 -28.13
C GLU A 476 -0.44 -28.89 -28.36
N LEU A 477 0.29 -29.22 -27.28
CA LEU A 477 1.51 -30.04 -27.36
C LEU A 477 1.23 -31.44 -27.87
N GLN A 478 0.14 -32.08 -27.41
CA GLN A 478 -0.27 -33.38 -27.90
C GLN A 478 -0.72 -33.34 -29.37
N GLN A 479 -1.43 -32.29 -29.79
CA GLN A 479 -1.82 -32.10 -31.18
C GLN A 479 -0.60 -31.88 -32.08
N GLU A 480 0.37 -31.05 -31.64
CA GLU A 480 1.63 -30.84 -32.38
C GLU A 480 2.45 -32.12 -32.45
N GLN A 481 2.54 -32.91 -31.38
CA GLN A 481 3.22 -34.22 -31.40
C GLN A 481 2.53 -35.23 -32.33
N GLN A 482 1.19 -35.29 -32.31
CA GLN A 482 0.44 -36.14 -33.23
C GLN A 482 0.60 -35.69 -34.67
N ALA A 483 0.57 -34.37 -34.94
CA ALA A 483 0.80 -33.83 -36.27
C ALA A 483 2.25 -34.09 -36.78
N ALA A 484 3.24 -33.95 -35.88
CA ALA A 484 4.63 -34.25 -36.19
C ALA A 484 4.84 -35.77 -36.49
N MET A 485 4.18 -36.64 -35.70
CA MET A 485 4.24 -38.08 -35.89
C MET A 485 3.57 -38.51 -37.22
N GLN A 486 2.41 -37.90 -37.55
CA GLN A 486 1.75 -38.12 -38.86
C GLN A 486 2.60 -37.64 -40.03
N GLN A 487 3.26 -36.47 -39.87
CA GLN A 487 4.17 -35.93 -40.90
C GLN A 487 5.41 -36.83 -41.11
N GLN A 488 5.96 -37.38 -40.03
CA GLN A 488 7.06 -38.33 -40.07
C GLN A 488 6.66 -39.68 -40.74
N GLN A 489 5.46 -40.16 -40.42
CA GLN A 489 4.91 -41.33 -41.10
C GLN A 489 4.66 -41.09 -42.58
N GLN A 490 4.12 -39.93 -42.97
CA GLN A 490 3.95 -39.57 -44.38
C GLN A 490 5.28 -39.49 -45.12
N MET A 491 6.29 -38.89 -44.48
CA MET A 491 7.64 -38.84 -45.09
C MET A 491 8.25 -40.23 -45.24
N ALA A 492 8.09 -41.10 -44.25
CA ALA A 492 8.58 -42.48 -44.32
C ALA A 492 7.88 -43.28 -45.44
N VAL A 493 6.55 -43.14 -45.59
CA VAL A 493 5.76 -43.77 -46.67
C VAL A 493 6.18 -43.22 -48.04
N THR A 494 6.41 -41.91 -48.14
CA THR A 494 6.88 -41.25 -49.38
C THR A 494 8.29 -41.72 -49.77
N GLN A 495 9.19 -41.90 -48.80
CA GLN A 495 10.54 -42.43 -49.04
C GLN A 495 10.48 -43.92 -49.47
N GLN A 496 9.63 -44.74 -48.83
CA GLN A 496 9.46 -46.12 -49.26
C GLN A 496 8.84 -46.22 -50.65
N ALA A 497 7.84 -45.40 -50.98
CA ALA A 497 7.27 -45.32 -52.32
C ALA A 497 8.29 -44.89 -53.36
N GLY A 498 9.17 -43.90 -53.01
CA GLY A 498 10.28 -43.48 -53.90
C GLY A 498 11.33 -44.58 -54.09
N GLN A 499 11.65 -45.36 -53.08
CA GLN A 499 12.54 -46.52 -53.18
C GLN A 499 11.94 -47.65 -54.04
N LEU A 500 10.65 -47.93 -53.89
CA LEU A 500 9.95 -48.93 -54.72
C LEU A 500 9.89 -48.51 -56.19
N ALA A 501 9.59 -47.23 -56.47
CA ALA A 501 9.60 -46.69 -57.84
C ALA A 501 11.00 -46.72 -58.48
N ALA A 502 12.06 -46.46 -57.69
CA ALA A 502 13.42 -46.57 -58.16
C ALA A 502 13.85 -48.03 -58.43
N VAL A 503 13.33 -49.00 -57.67
CA VAL A 503 13.56 -50.44 -57.93
C VAL A 503 12.81 -50.87 -59.17
N GLU A 504 11.57 -50.42 -59.38
CA GLU A 504 10.77 -50.71 -60.58
C GLU A 504 11.43 -50.15 -61.84
N GLN A 505 11.89 -48.86 -61.80
CA GLN A 505 12.63 -48.29 -62.93
C GLN A 505 13.93 -49.07 -63.27
N LYS A 506 14.66 -49.52 -62.24
CA LYS A 506 15.85 -50.37 -62.48
C LYS A 506 15.47 -51.73 -63.07
N ARG A 507 14.36 -52.28 -62.73
CA ARG A 507 13.84 -53.56 -63.26
C ARG A 507 13.43 -53.39 -64.72
N GLU A 508 12.67 -52.33 -65.04
CA GLU A 508 12.31 -52.00 -66.43
C GLU A 508 13.55 -51.73 -67.32
N GLN A 509 14.56 -51.02 -66.78
CA GLN A 509 15.82 -50.80 -67.50
C GLN A 509 16.60 -52.11 -67.72
N ALA A 510 16.59 -53.02 -66.72
CA ALA A 510 17.24 -54.32 -66.89
C ALA A 510 16.48 -55.23 -67.85
N GLU A 511 15.16 -55.21 -67.92
CA GLU A 511 14.33 -55.92 -68.88
C GLU A 511 14.53 -55.38 -70.31
N MET A 512 14.62 -54.05 -70.50
CA MET A 512 14.95 -53.43 -71.79
C MET A 512 16.36 -53.79 -72.27
N GLN A 513 17.35 -53.82 -71.35
CA GLN A 513 18.70 -54.27 -71.70
C GLN A 513 18.76 -55.74 -72.06
N MET A 514 17.98 -56.60 -71.39
CA MET A 514 17.90 -58.01 -71.78
C MET A 514 17.22 -58.22 -73.15
N MET A 515 16.13 -57.47 -73.42
CA MET A 515 15.51 -57.51 -74.77
C MET A 515 16.42 -57.01 -75.89
N ALA A 516 17.19 -55.92 -75.63
CA ALA A 516 18.16 -55.42 -76.57
C ALA A 516 19.32 -56.40 -76.83
N ALA A 517 19.75 -57.13 -75.79
CA ALA A 517 20.75 -58.18 -75.91
C ALA A 517 20.23 -59.42 -76.67
N GLN A 518 18.98 -59.79 -76.52
CA GLN A 518 18.34 -60.85 -77.30
C GLN A 518 18.11 -60.49 -78.75
N ALA A 519 17.80 -59.22 -79.04
CA ALA A 519 17.67 -58.73 -80.45
C ALA A 519 19.01 -58.71 -81.25
N GLN A 520 20.17 -58.68 -80.59
CA GLN A 520 21.46 -58.75 -81.19
C GLN A 520 21.96 -60.19 -81.49
N GLN A 521 21.26 -61.23 -81.06
CA GLN A 521 21.61 -62.63 -81.25
C GLN A 521 20.84 -63.33 -82.38
N LEU A 522 20.04 -62.60 -83.14
CA LEU A 522 19.41 -63.18 -84.34
C LEU A 522 20.38 -63.13 -85.52
N PRO A 523 20.68 -64.29 -86.15
CA PRO A 523 21.53 -64.33 -87.32
C PRO A 523 20.82 -63.70 -88.51
N PRO A 524 21.61 -63.11 -89.51
CA PRO A 524 21.02 -62.52 -90.70
C PRO A 524 20.44 -63.63 -91.59
N THR A 525 19.16 -63.57 -91.88
CA THR A 525 18.52 -64.37 -92.93
C THR A 525 18.79 -63.75 -94.24
N GLU A 526 19.34 -64.57 -95.13
CA GLU A 526 19.49 -64.33 -96.55
C GLU A 526 18.22 -63.88 -97.26
#